data_6d183a4bfdd929692a0a792805ee4bd4
#
_entry.id   6d183a4bfdd929692a0a792805ee4bd4
#
_cell.length_a   1.000
_cell.length_b   1.000
_cell.length_c   1.000
_cell.angle_alpha   90.00
_cell.angle_beta   90.00
_cell.angle_gamma   90.00
#
_symmetry.space_group_name_H-M   'P 1'
#
loop_
_entity.id
_entity.type
_entity.pdbx_description
1 polymer ?
#
loop_
_entity_poly.entity_id
_entity_poly.type
_entity_poly.pdbx_seq_one_letter_code
_entity_poly.pdbx_strand_id
1 'polypeptide(L)'
;MLHADEGDVRVVTLDLQHDPLELFWLDADGRAYGSIDALRLDGEASGRKLLFATNAGIYDRENRPLGLTIADGKTLRPLNTTQGRSGNFGMQPNGVFYIDRDGHAGVATTAAWRERGIEARLATQSGPMLVVDGALNANFVEDSDSRKWRSG
;
A
#
# COMPACT_ATOMS: atom_id res chain seq x y z
N MET A 1 -5.28 8.08 24.11
CA MET A 1 -3.80 8.21 24.08
C MET A 1 -3.29 6.81 23.81
N LEU A 2 -2.84 6.55 22.58
CA LEU A 2 -2.28 5.24 22.24
C LEU A 2 -0.89 5.15 22.87
N HIS A 3 -0.70 4.25 23.82
CA HIS A 3 0.63 3.88 24.28
C HIS A 3 1.24 2.99 23.21
N ALA A 4 2.20 3.53 22.45
CA ALA A 4 3.13 2.72 21.70
C ALA A 4 4.14 2.17 22.70
N ASP A 5 4.10 0.88 22.97
CA ASP A 5 5.18 0.20 23.67
C ASP A 5 6.45 0.34 22.83
N GLU A 6 7.42 1.10 23.36
CA GLU A 6 8.84 1.16 23.03
C GLU A 6 9.24 0.78 21.59
N GLY A 7 8.85 1.61 20.63
CA GLY A 7 9.37 1.55 19.25
C GLY A 7 9.54 2.96 18.71
N ASP A 8 10.66 3.23 18.04
CA ASP A 8 10.86 4.48 17.33
C ASP A 8 9.86 4.59 16.17
N VAL A 9 8.93 5.52 16.27
CA VAL A 9 8.03 5.87 15.16
C VAL A 9 8.72 6.91 14.28
N ARG A 10 8.92 6.57 13.01
CA ARG A 10 9.41 7.52 11.99
C ARG A 10 8.22 7.99 11.16
N VAL A 11 8.03 9.29 11.12
CA VAL A 11 7.00 9.94 10.29
C VAL A 11 7.68 10.64 9.12
N VAL A 12 7.22 10.33 7.91
CA VAL A 12 7.65 11.00 6.69
C VAL A 12 6.47 11.78 6.15
N THR A 13 6.65 13.08 5.99
CA THR A 13 5.64 13.97 5.38
C THR A 13 6.09 14.32 3.97
N LEU A 14 5.20 14.17 2.99
CA LEU A 14 5.45 14.45 1.58
C LEU A 14 4.53 15.56 1.10
N ASP A 15 5.08 16.50 0.36
CA ASP A 15 4.32 17.44 -0.46
C ASP A 15 4.23 16.86 -1.87
N LEU A 16 3.09 16.26 -2.24
CA LEU A 16 2.93 15.54 -3.50
C LEU A 16 3.03 16.42 -4.75
N GLN A 17 3.09 17.74 -4.61
CA GLN A 17 3.39 18.66 -5.71
C GLN A 17 4.89 18.78 -5.99
N HIS A 18 5.73 18.52 -4.99
CA HIS A 18 7.18 18.69 -5.06
C HIS A 18 7.94 17.38 -4.80
N ASP A 19 7.37 16.49 -3.99
CA ASP A 19 8.00 15.22 -3.62
C ASP A 19 7.40 14.08 -4.46
N PRO A 20 8.14 13.51 -5.42
CA PRO A 20 7.64 12.40 -6.22
C PRO A 20 7.46 11.14 -5.36
N LEU A 21 6.22 10.66 -5.25
CA LEU A 21 5.93 9.34 -4.71
C LEU A 21 5.61 8.40 -5.87
N GLU A 22 6.35 7.32 -5.96
CA GLU A 22 6.25 6.33 -7.05
C GLU A 22 6.02 4.93 -6.48
N LEU A 23 5.39 4.07 -7.26
CA LEU A 23 5.17 2.67 -6.94
C LEU A 23 5.99 1.79 -7.88
N PHE A 24 6.84 0.96 -7.30
CA PHE A 24 7.70 0.05 -8.02
C PHE A 24 7.32 -1.40 -7.72
N TRP A 25 7.31 -2.23 -8.72
CA TRP A 25 7.17 -3.67 -8.61
C TRP A 25 8.24 -4.39 -9.41
N LEU A 26 8.37 -4.07 -10.72
CA LEU A 26 9.27 -4.72 -11.66
C LEU A 26 10.39 -3.78 -12.08
N ASP A 27 11.56 -4.35 -12.30
CA ASP A 27 12.69 -3.68 -12.94
C ASP A 27 12.50 -3.56 -14.48
N ALA A 28 13.48 -3.01 -15.17
CA ALA A 28 13.47 -2.84 -16.62
C ALA A 28 13.41 -4.19 -17.40
N ASP A 29 13.88 -5.28 -16.79
CA ASP A 29 13.85 -6.64 -17.36
C ASP A 29 12.54 -7.37 -17.05
N GLY A 30 11.60 -6.74 -16.32
CA GLY A 30 10.33 -7.33 -15.91
C GLY A 30 10.43 -8.28 -14.73
N ARG A 31 11.50 -8.20 -13.93
CA ARG A 31 11.69 -8.99 -12.72
C ARG A 31 11.27 -8.18 -11.50
N ALA A 32 10.66 -8.83 -10.50
CA ALA A 32 10.35 -8.15 -9.25
C ALA A 32 11.63 -7.72 -8.52
N TYR A 33 11.66 -6.48 -8.03
CA TYR A 33 12.79 -5.98 -7.24
C TYR A 33 13.07 -6.85 -6.00
N GLY A 34 12.04 -7.40 -5.38
CA GLY A 34 12.16 -8.32 -4.25
C GLY A 34 12.66 -7.70 -2.95
N SER A 35 13.34 -6.55 -3.01
CA SER A 35 13.81 -5.83 -1.83
C SER A 35 13.93 -4.33 -2.09
N ILE A 36 13.87 -3.54 -1.01
CA ILE A 36 14.11 -2.08 -1.06
C ILE A 36 15.56 -1.79 -1.45
N ASP A 37 16.52 -2.64 -1.05
CA ASP A 37 17.93 -2.45 -1.43
C ASP A 37 18.15 -2.63 -2.93
N ALA A 38 17.49 -3.60 -3.56
CA ALA A 38 17.57 -3.77 -5.01
C ALA A 38 17.03 -2.53 -5.75
N LEU A 39 15.87 -2.01 -5.31
CA LEU A 39 15.31 -0.77 -5.84
C LEU A 39 16.25 0.43 -5.63
N ARG A 40 16.87 0.55 -4.45
CA ARG A 40 17.84 1.62 -4.16
C ARG A 40 19.04 1.57 -5.09
N LEU A 41 19.63 0.38 -5.28
CA LEU A 41 20.80 0.19 -6.15
C LEU A 41 20.49 0.52 -7.62
N ASP A 42 19.33 0.11 -8.12
CA ASP A 42 18.87 0.43 -9.48
C ASP A 42 18.66 1.94 -9.64
N GLY A 43 18.05 2.59 -8.66
CA GLY A 43 17.89 4.04 -8.63
C GLY A 43 19.22 4.77 -8.66
N GLU A 44 20.19 4.36 -7.83
CA GLU A 44 21.53 4.95 -7.78
C GLU A 44 22.28 4.77 -9.12
N ALA A 45 22.17 3.61 -9.75
CA ALA A 45 22.73 3.36 -11.08
C ALA A 45 22.14 4.30 -12.16
N SER A 46 20.90 4.73 -11.96
CA SER A 46 20.20 5.70 -12.81
C SER A 46 20.33 7.15 -12.36
N GLY A 47 21.23 7.45 -11.40
CA GLY A 47 21.46 8.80 -10.87
C GLY A 47 20.37 9.32 -9.95
N ARG A 48 19.49 8.45 -9.44
CA ARG A 48 18.40 8.78 -8.52
C ARG A 48 18.78 8.44 -7.07
N LYS A 49 18.30 9.23 -6.13
CA LYS A 49 18.50 8.98 -4.70
C LYS A 49 17.18 8.57 -4.06
N LEU A 50 17.14 7.37 -3.49
CA LEU A 50 16.03 6.93 -2.67
C LEU A 50 16.08 7.65 -1.31
N LEU A 51 15.04 8.43 -0.98
CA LEU A 51 14.92 9.15 0.28
C LEU A 51 14.13 8.36 1.31
N PHE A 52 13.08 7.66 0.86
CA PHE A 52 12.21 6.84 1.69
C PHE A 52 11.60 5.73 0.84
N ALA A 53 11.42 4.56 1.41
CA ALA A 53 10.65 3.48 0.82
C ALA A 53 10.01 2.62 1.89
N THR A 54 8.85 2.10 1.57
CA THR A 54 8.12 1.13 2.40
C THR A 54 7.37 0.15 1.50
N ASN A 55 6.95 -0.98 2.07
CA ASN A 55 6.04 -1.87 1.38
C ASN A 55 4.72 -1.14 1.10
N ALA A 56 4.14 -1.41 -0.06
CA ALA A 56 2.88 -0.79 -0.45
C ALA A 56 1.69 -1.71 -0.13
N GLY A 57 1.31 -2.60 -1.04
CA GLY A 57 0.20 -3.53 -0.86
C GLY A 57 0.63 -4.91 -0.38
N ILE A 58 -0.35 -5.81 -0.27
CA ILE A 58 -0.09 -7.22 0.04
C ILE A 58 0.44 -7.93 -1.20
N TYR A 59 1.46 -8.75 -1.03
CA TYR A 59 2.10 -9.54 -2.08
C TYR A 59 2.30 -10.99 -1.64
N ASP A 60 2.46 -11.89 -2.60
CA ASP A 60 2.74 -13.30 -2.37
C ASP A 60 4.25 -13.58 -2.16
N ARG A 61 4.59 -14.86 -2.04
CA ARG A 61 5.98 -15.29 -1.81
C ARG A 61 6.91 -15.02 -3.00
N GLU A 62 6.35 -14.83 -4.18
CA GLU A 62 7.05 -14.48 -5.40
C GLU A 62 7.06 -12.95 -5.66
N ASN A 63 6.73 -12.15 -4.64
CA ASN A 63 6.65 -10.69 -4.68
C ASN A 63 5.63 -10.15 -5.70
N ARG A 64 4.57 -10.93 -6.02
CA ARG A 64 3.51 -10.47 -6.91
C ARG A 64 2.40 -9.81 -6.12
N PRO A 65 1.96 -8.60 -6.49
CA PRO A 65 0.85 -7.94 -5.81
C PRO A 65 -0.42 -8.79 -5.85
N LEU A 66 -1.12 -8.89 -4.72
CA LEU A 66 -2.38 -9.65 -4.58
C LEU A 66 -3.62 -8.79 -4.77
N GLY A 67 -3.49 -7.47 -4.75
CA GLY A 67 -4.56 -6.50 -4.92
C GLY A 67 -4.27 -5.49 -6.01
N LEU A 68 -5.17 -4.51 -6.15
CA LEU A 68 -5.02 -3.42 -7.10
C LEU A 68 -3.63 -2.79 -6.98
N THR A 69 -2.99 -2.66 -8.13
CA THR A 69 -1.70 -2.01 -8.25
C THR A 69 -1.72 -1.15 -9.51
N ILE A 70 -1.61 0.17 -9.32
CA ILE A 70 -1.50 1.15 -10.40
C ILE A 70 -0.19 1.90 -10.20
N ALA A 71 0.65 1.88 -11.21
CA ALA A 71 1.88 2.66 -11.25
C ALA A 71 1.89 3.49 -12.54
N ASP A 72 2.20 4.76 -12.41
CA ASP A 72 2.22 5.73 -13.53
C ASP A 72 0.94 5.69 -14.40
N GLY A 73 -0.23 5.62 -13.73
CA GLY A 73 -1.53 5.55 -14.39
C GLY A 73 -1.85 4.21 -15.07
N LYS A 74 -0.93 3.24 -15.03
CA LYS A 74 -1.10 1.93 -15.66
C LYS A 74 -1.49 0.89 -14.61
N THR A 75 -2.60 0.19 -14.84
CA THR A 75 -3.01 -0.93 -13.99
C THR A 75 -2.13 -2.15 -14.25
N LEU A 76 -1.30 -2.47 -13.27
CA LEU A 76 -0.43 -3.65 -13.27
C LEU A 76 -1.13 -4.88 -12.70
N ARG A 77 -2.03 -4.68 -11.74
CA ARG A 77 -2.86 -5.72 -11.12
C ARG A 77 -4.28 -5.21 -10.93
N PRO A 78 -5.31 -5.98 -11.28
CA PRO A 78 -6.70 -5.57 -11.11
C PRO A 78 -7.11 -5.56 -9.64
N LEU A 79 -8.22 -4.88 -9.35
CA LEU A 79 -8.83 -4.83 -8.03
C LEU A 79 -9.18 -6.24 -7.53
N ASN A 80 -8.75 -6.55 -6.32
CA ASN A 80 -9.11 -7.78 -5.64
C ASN A 80 -10.45 -7.58 -4.91
N THR A 81 -11.47 -8.31 -5.35
CA THR A 81 -12.83 -8.27 -4.76
C THR A 81 -13.15 -9.54 -3.96
N THR A 82 -12.16 -10.36 -3.66
CA THR A 82 -12.36 -11.61 -2.90
C THR A 82 -12.88 -11.31 -1.50
N GLN A 83 -13.89 -12.08 -1.08
CA GLN A 83 -14.50 -12.00 0.25
C GLN A 83 -14.55 -13.38 0.90
N GLY A 84 -14.58 -13.41 2.24
CA GLY A 84 -14.87 -14.63 3.00
C GLY A 84 -13.80 -15.71 2.97
N ARG A 85 -12.57 -15.41 2.55
CA ARG A 85 -11.42 -16.31 2.61
C ARG A 85 -10.52 -16.00 3.80
N SER A 86 -9.72 -16.98 4.24
CA SER A 86 -8.64 -16.74 5.20
C SER A 86 -7.59 -15.79 4.63
N GLY A 87 -6.90 -15.07 5.52
CA GLY A 87 -5.87 -14.11 5.16
C GLY A 87 -6.38 -12.67 5.11
N ASN A 88 -5.46 -11.75 4.89
CA ASN A 88 -5.72 -10.32 5.05
C ASN A 88 -6.82 -9.78 4.12
N PHE A 89 -6.93 -10.27 2.88
CA PHE A 89 -8.02 -9.88 1.98
C PHE A 89 -9.38 -10.49 2.35
N GLY A 90 -9.41 -11.53 3.18
CA GLY A 90 -10.66 -12.14 3.66
C GLY A 90 -11.34 -11.33 4.75
N MET A 91 -10.56 -10.58 5.53
CA MET A 91 -11.06 -9.65 6.54
C MET A 91 -11.44 -8.33 5.88
N GLN A 92 -12.69 -7.89 6.08
CA GLN A 92 -13.23 -6.70 5.43
C GLN A 92 -13.40 -5.54 6.43
N PRO A 93 -13.46 -4.30 5.94
CA PRO A 93 -13.26 -3.88 4.56
C PRO A 93 -11.77 -3.84 4.18
N ASN A 94 -11.48 -4.11 2.92
CA ASN A 94 -10.18 -3.80 2.33
C ASN A 94 -10.19 -2.37 1.80
N GLY A 95 -9.00 -1.73 1.76
CA GLY A 95 -8.81 -0.37 1.32
C GLY A 95 -7.89 -0.24 0.12
N VAL A 96 -8.06 0.85 -0.61
CA VAL A 96 -7.17 1.30 -1.68
C VAL A 96 -6.62 2.66 -1.27
N PHE A 97 -5.30 2.73 -1.05
CA PHE A 97 -4.59 4.01 -1.05
C PHE A 97 -4.35 4.43 -2.49
N TYR A 98 -4.53 5.69 -2.80
CA TYR A 98 -4.32 6.20 -4.14
C TYR A 98 -3.82 7.64 -4.13
N ILE A 99 -3.18 8.01 -5.24
CA ILE A 99 -2.96 9.39 -5.67
C ILE A 99 -3.67 9.53 -7.00
N ASP A 100 -4.62 10.45 -7.09
CA ASP A 100 -5.35 10.70 -8.33
C ASP A 100 -4.48 11.42 -9.38
N ARG A 101 -5.06 11.72 -10.54
CA ARG A 101 -4.36 12.41 -11.62
C ARG A 101 -4.03 13.87 -11.31
N ASP A 102 -4.77 14.47 -10.39
CA ASP A 102 -4.57 15.85 -9.94
C ASP A 102 -3.55 15.95 -8.79
N GLY A 103 -3.03 14.81 -8.32
CA GLY A 103 -2.02 14.73 -7.26
C GLY A 103 -2.60 14.66 -5.85
N HIS A 104 -3.92 14.50 -5.67
CA HIS A 104 -4.52 14.36 -4.35
C HIS A 104 -4.40 12.92 -3.85
N ALA A 105 -3.94 12.77 -2.62
CA ALA A 105 -3.90 11.49 -1.95
C ALA A 105 -5.24 11.16 -1.29
N GLY A 106 -5.63 9.89 -1.31
CA GLY A 106 -6.83 9.43 -0.65
C GLY A 106 -6.79 7.95 -0.28
N VAL A 107 -7.72 7.57 0.59
CA VAL A 107 -7.99 6.17 0.93
C VAL A 107 -9.48 5.92 0.71
N ALA A 108 -9.80 4.84 0.02
CA ALA A 108 -11.18 4.42 -0.20
C ALA A 108 -11.35 2.95 0.17
N THR A 109 -12.53 2.56 0.67
CA THR A 109 -12.86 1.13 0.74
C THR A 109 -12.90 0.54 -0.67
N THR A 110 -12.71 -0.77 -0.80
CA THR A 110 -12.84 -1.46 -2.11
C THR A 110 -14.20 -1.21 -2.76
N ALA A 111 -15.27 -1.11 -1.97
CA ALA A 111 -16.59 -0.78 -2.46
C ALA A 111 -16.68 0.64 -3.02
N ALA A 112 -16.22 1.63 -2.24
CA ALA A 112 -16.20 3.05 -2.65
C ALA A 112 -15.30 3.29 -3.86
N TRP A 113 -14.18 2.59 -3.97
CA TRP A 113 -13.30 2.64 -5.14
C TRP A 113 -14.05 2.25 -6.43
N ARG A 114 -14.80 1.13 -6.39
CA ARG A 114 -15.58 0.66 -7.53
C ARG A 114 -16.70 1.62 -7.91
N GLU A 115 -17.42 2.13 -6.91
CA GLU A 115 -18.55 3.02 -7.10
C GLU A 115 -18.14 4.37 -7.68
N ARG A 116 -17.05 4.95 -7.19
CA ARG A 116 -16.62 6.29 -7.56
C ARG A 116 -15.87 6.35 -8.89
N GLY A 117 -15.40 5.22 -9.44
CA GLY A 117 -14.63 5.21 -10.69
C GLY A 117 -13.36 6.06 -10.62
N ILE A 118 -12.63 5.99 -9.49
CA ILE A 118 -11.45 6.84 -9.24
C ILE A 118 -10.37 6.55 -10.29
N GLU A 119 -9.92 7.58 -10.98
CA GLU A 119 -8.77 7.52 -11.86
C GLU A 119 -7.50 7.91 -11.10
N ALA A 120 -6.59 6.96 -10.92
CA ALA A 120 -5.39 7.18 -10.15
C ALA A 120 -4.13 7.13 -10.99
N ARG A 121 -3.17 7.98 -10.64
CA ARG A 121 -1.78 7.90 -11.09
C ARG A 121 -1.05 6.78 -10.39
N LEU A 122 -1.32 6.61 -9.10
CA LEU A 122 -0.76 5.56 -8.24
C LEU A 122 -1.89 4.99 -7.39
N ALA A 123 -1.97 3.67 -7.27
CA ALA A 123 -2.85 3.04 -6.29
C ALA A 123 -2.31 1.69 -5.83
N THR A 124 -2.58 1.35 -4.58
CA THR A 124 -2.26 0.05 -4.00
C THR A 124 -3.38 -0.39 -3.07
N GLN A 125 -3.78 -1.66 -3.18
CA GLN A 125 -4.82 -2.25 -2.34
C GLN A 125 -4.20 -3.10 -1.23
N SER A 126 -4.74 -2.93 -0.02
CA SER A 126 -4.36 -3.70 1.14
C SER A 126 -5.58 -3.98 2.02
N GLY A 127 -5.42 -4.80 3.05
CA GLY A 127 -6.50 -5.08 3.99
C GLY A 127 -6.06 -5.96 5.15
N PRO A 128 -6.92 -6.01 6.16
CA PRO A 128 -8.08 -5.15 6.34
C PRO A 128 -7.70 -3.69 6.65
N MET A 129 -8.59 -2.75 6.39
CA MET A 129 -8.41 -1.37 6.84
C MET A 129 -8.39 -1.33 8.38
N LEU A 130 -7.48 -0.57 8.94
CA LEU A 130 -7.35 -0.43 10.41
C LEU A 130 -8.44 0.47 10.98
N VAL A 131 -8.73 1.56 10.29
CA VAL A 131 -9.72 2.57 10.67
C VAL A 131 -10.67 2.79 9.48
N VAL A 132 -11.96 2.81 9.75
CA VAL A 132 -13.03 3.08 8.77
C VAL A 132 -13.95 4.12 9.39
N ASP A 133 -14.14 5.24 8.69
CA ASP A 133 -15.01 6.35 9.13
C ASP A 133 -14.70 6.82 10.58
N GLY A 134 -13.41 6.85 10.93
CA GLY A 134 -12.94 7.28 12.24
C GLY A 134 -13.06 6.24 13.36
N ALA A 135 -13.58 5.05 13.08
CA ALA A 135 -13.68 3.94 14.03
C ALA A 135 -12.68 2.82 13.71
N LEU A 136 -12.16 2.16 14.76
CA LEU A 136 -11.35 0.95 14.57
C LEU A 136 -12.18 -0.15 13.92
N ASN A 137 -11.56 -0.89 13.00
CA ASN A 137 -12.20 -2.03 12.38
C ASN A 137 -12.56 -3.10 13.43
N ALA A 138 -13.82 -3.54 13.44
CA ALA A 138 -14.34 -4.50 14.42
C ALA A 138 -13.66 -5.89 14.40
N ASN A 139 -12.87 -6.19 13.35
CA ASN A 139 -12.06 -7.41 13.29
C ASN A 139 -10.80 -7.36 14.20
N PHE A 140 -10.45 -6.18 14.72
CA PHE A 140 -9.33 -6.05 15.65
C PHE A 140 -9.82 -6.18 17.07
N VAL A 141 -9.39 -7.24 17.74
CA VAL A 141 -9.69 -7.50 19.14
C VAL A 141 -8.44 -7.32 19.98
N GLU A 142 -8.60 -6.75 21.18
CA GLU A 142 -7.49 -6.38 22.06
C GLU A 142 -6.64 -7.59 22.47
N ASP A 143 -7.27 -8.75 22.67
CA ASP A 143 -6.64 -10.01 23.09
C ASP A 143 -6.21 -10.89 21.90
N SER A 144 -5.99 -10.34 20.73
CA SER A 144 -5.56 -11.10 19.55
C SER A 144 -4.16 -11.69 19.74
N ASP A 145 -4.01 -12.99 19.48
CA ASP A 145 -2.70 -13.67 19.43
C ASP A 145 -1.82 -13.23 18.25
N SER A 146 -2.38 -12.47 17.32
CA SER A 146 -1.66 -11.98 16.12
C SER A 146 -0.79 -10.77 16.48
N ARG A 147 0.42 -11.02 16.93
CA ARG A 147 1.41 -9.99 17.29
C ARG A 147 2.47 -9.77 16.23
N LYS A 148 2.09 -9.79 14.97
CA LYS A 148 3.05 -9.54 13.88
C LYS A 148 3.28 -8.04 13.72
N TRP A 149 4.54 -7.63 13.77
CA TRP A 149 4.96 -6.28 13.41
C TRP A 149 4.58 -6.00 11.95
N ARG A 150 4.00 -4.85 11.69
CA ARG A 150 3.61 -4.43 10.35
C ARG A 150 4.01 -2.97 10.15
N SER A 151 4.59 -2.68 9.00
CA SER A 151 4.66 -1.31 8.47
C SER A 151 3.29 -1.00 7.85
N GLY A 152 2.69 0.06 8.25
CA GLY A 152 1.44 0.59 7.70
C GLY A 152 1.67 1.93 7.07
#